data_1f28e08a145d39f2a332bc90a2447804
#
_entry.id   1f28e08a145d39f2a332bc90a2447804
#
_cell.length_a   1.000
_cell.length_b   1.000
_cell.length_c   1.000
_cell.angle_alpha   90.00
_cell.angle_beta   90.00
_cell.angle_gamma   90.00
#
_symmetry.space_group_name_H-M   'P 1'
#
loop_
_entity.id
_entity.type
_entity.pdbx_description
1 polymer ?
#
loop_
_entity_poly.entity_id
_entity_poly.type
_entity_poly.pdbx_seq_one_letter_code
_entity_poly.pdbx_strand_id
1 'polypeptide(L)'
;MKVLLIEDNKDIADMVRLCLESENIVCETTEDGKAGLQSIKEDKFDAILLDLAIPEFSGFDIFRALKKDDLLRSNNVLIFTASSVSEKDITGMLSSGARGVLKKPLSIDDLVEAIERFRQNGDS
;
A
#
# COMPACT_ATOMS: atom_id res chain seq x y z
N MET A 1 2.53 -9.80 -11.42
CA MET A 1 2.05 -9.18 -10.18
C MET A 1 2.14 -7.68 -10.30
N LYS A 2 1.12 -6.98 -9.89
CA LYS A 2 1.00 -5.53 -10.05
C LYS A 2 0.62 -4.89 -8.73
N VAL A 3 1.39 -3.87 -8.32
CA VAL A 3 1.24 -3.19 -7.03
C VAL A 3 1.02 -1.71 -7.27
N LEU A 4 0.14 -1.10 -6.50
CA LEU A 4 -0.02 0.36 -6.47
C LEU A 4 0.63 0.90 -5.21
N LEU A 5 1.49 1.90 -5.36
CA LEU A 5 2.09 2.63 -4.25
C LEU A 5 1.52 4.05 -4.20
N ILE A 6 0.94 4.41 -3.08
CA ILE A 6 0.44 5.76 -2.83
C ILE A 6 1.37 6.43 -1.83
N GLU A 7 2.25 7.29 -2.31
CA GLU A 7 3.33 7.92 -1.53
C GLU A 7 3.69 9.28 -2.13
N ASP A 8 3.72 10.31 -1.31
CA ASP A 8 4.02 11.65 -1.78
C ASP A 8 5.52 11.99 -1.83
N ASN A 9 6.35 11.22 -1.13
CA ASN A 9 7.80 11.40 -1.19
C ASN A 9 8.34 10.70 -2.43
N LYS A 10 8.81 11.49 -3.39
CA LYS A 10 9.25 10.96 -4.67
C LYS A 10 10.45 10.01 -4.54
N ASP A 11 11.39 10.31 -3.66
CA ASP A 11 12.59 9.48 -3.48
C ASP A 11 12.22 8.11 -2.93
N ILE A 12 11.30 8.07 -1.95
CA ILE A 12 10.80 6.82 -1.39
C ILE A 12 10.03 6.04 -2.47
N ALA A 13 9.16 6.72 -3.21
CA ALA A 13 8.39 6.07 -4.26
C ALA A 13 9.28 5.46 -5.33
N ASP A 14 10.30 6.20 -5.78
CA ASP A 14 11.24 5.70 -6.78
C ASP A 14 12.03 4.50 -6.28
N MET A 15 12.50 4.56 -5.02
CA MET A 15 13.22 3.45 -4.40
C MET A 15 12.36 2.19 -4.34
N VAL A 16 11.14 2.32 -3.85
CA VAL A 16 10.22 1.18 -3.74
C VAL A 16 9.91 0.60 -5.12
N ARG A 17 9.61 1.46 -6.08
CA ARG A 17 9.31 1.04 -7.45
C ARG A 17 10.47 0.25 -8.06
N LEU A 18 11.69 0.78 -7.94
CA LEU A 18 12.87 0.11 -8.49
C LEU A 18 13.12 -1.24 -7.82
N CYS A 19 12.94 -1.31 -6.50
CA CYS A 19 13.10 -2.57 -5.77
C CYS A 19 12.10 -3.62 -6.24
N LEU A 20 10.83 -3.24 -6.40
CA LEU A 20 9.80 -4.17 -6.84
C LEU A 20 10.01 -4.59 -8.29
N GLU A 21 10.38 -3.66 -9.16
CA GLU A 21 10.65 -3.98 -10.55
C GLU A 21 11.82 -4.94 -10.70
N SER A 22 12.83 -4.84 -9.83
CA SER A 22 13.94 -5.80 -9.84
C SER A 22 13.51 -7.22 -9.48
N GLU A 23 12.37 -7.36 -8.83
CA GLU A 23 11.77 -8.66 -8.49
C GLU A 23 10.66 -9.06 -9.48
N ASN A 24 10.60 -8.42 -10.63
CA ASN A 24 9.59 -8.65 -11.66
C ASN A 24 8.17 -8.33 -11.21
N ILE A 25 8.03 -7.35 -10.31
CA ILE A 25 6.74 -6.86 -9.84
C ILE A 25 6.51 -5.49 -10.46
N VAL A 26 5.41 -5.33 -11.19
CA VAL A 26 5.04 -4.04 -11.76
C VAL A 26 4.55 -3.14 -10.64
N CYS A 27 5.12 -1.95 -10.52
CA CYS A 27 4.74 -0.99 -9.50
C CYS A 27 4.30 0.32 -10.13
N GLU A 28 3.03 0.66 -9.96
CA GLU A 28 2.52 1.98 -10.31
C GLU A 28 2.59 2.87 -9.08
N THR A 29 2.95 4.13 -9.26
CA THR A 29 3.05 5.08 -8.15
C THR A 29 2.13 6.26 -8.39
N THR A 30 1.59 6.79 -7.30
CA THR A 30 0.88 8.07 -7.32
C THR A 30 1.19 8.83 -6.03
N GLU A 31 1.29 10.14 -6.13
CA GLU A 31 1.50 11.01 -4.97
C GLU A 31 0.22 11.66 -4.47
N ASP A 32 -0.87 11.50 -5.21
CA ASP A 32 -2.17 12.09 -4.89
C ASP A 32 -3.13 11.03 -4.37
N GLY A 33 -3.67 11.25 -3.17
CA GLY A 33 -4.58 10.32 -2.52
C GLY A 33 -5.87 10.07 -3.30
N LYS A 34 -6.45 11.12 -3.89
CA LYS A 34 -7.68 10.98 -4.67
C LYS A 34 -7.44 10.19 -5.95
N ALA A 35 -6.33 10.48 -6.64
CA ALA A 35 -5.94 9.72 -7.82
C ALA A 35 -5.68 8.25 -7.48
N GLY A 36 -5.05 8.00 -6.34
CA GLY A 36 -4.82 6.65 -5.86
C GLY A 36 -6.11 5.88 -5.61
N LEU A 37 -7.06 6.50 -4.94
CA LEU A 37 -8.37 5.89 -4.69
C LEU A 37 -9.09 5.58 -6.00
N GLN A 38 -9.03 6.51 -6.96
CA GLN A 38 -9.65 6.31 -8.26
C GLN A 38 -9.01 5.11 -8.99
N SER A 39 -7.68 5.01 -8.95
CA SER A 39 -6.96 3.88 -9.55
C SER A 39 -7.40 2.55 -8.95
N ILE A 40 -7.60 2.49 -7.63
CA ILE A 40 -8.06 1.27 -6.95
C ILE A 40 -9.44 0.86 -7.45
N LYS A 41 -10.31 1.81 -7.71
CA LYS A 41 -11.67 1.54 -8.19
C LYS A 41 -11.72 1.12 -9.66
N GLU A 42 -10.78 1.62 -10.46
CA GLU A 42 -10.80 1.41 -11.91
C GLU A 42 -9.94 0.26 -12.40
N ASP A 43 -8.98 -0.17 -11.59
CA ASP A 43 -8.01 -1.17 -12.00
C ASP A 43 -7.85 -2.24 -10.92
N LYS A 44 -7.22 -3.34 -11.28
CA LYS A 44 -6.92 -4.41 -10.34
C LYS A 44 -5.45 -4.42 -9.96
N PHE A 45 -5.20 -4.48 -8.65
CA PHE A 45 -3.87 -4.62 -8.11
C PHE A 45 -3.81 -5.84 -7.19
N ASP A 46 -2.66 -6.50 -7.18
CA ASP A 46 -2.44 -7.64 -6.27
C ASP A 46 -2.19 -7.18 -4.85
N ALA A 47 -1.64 -5.98 -4.69
CA ALA A 47 -1.45 -5.36 -3.39
C ALA A 47 -1.42 -3.84 -3.54
N ILE A 48 -1.74 -3.14 -2.46
CA ILE A 48 -1.69 -1.69 -2.39
C ILE A 48 -0.82 -1.30 -1.21
N LEU A 49 0.20 -0.49 -1.46
CA LEU A 49 1.02 0.11 -0.41
C LEU A 49 0.50 1.52 -0.17
N LEU A 50 -0.03 1.76 1.02
CA LEU A 50 -0.70 3.00 1.37
C LEU A 50 0.05 3.75 2.46
N ASP A 51 0.62 4.90 2.10
CA ASP A 51 1.23 5.81 3.07
C ASP A 51 0.11 6.59 3.77
N LEU A 52 0.13 6.61 5.09
CA LEU A 52 -0.88 7.32 5.87
C LEU A 52 -0.68 8.83 5.88
N ALA A 53 0.54 9.29 5.64
CA ALA A 53 0.92 10.70 5.84
C ALA A 53 0.97 11.52 4.55
N ILE A 54 0.17 11.21 3.54
CA ILE A 54 0.10 12.03 2.34
C ILE A 54 -0.79 13.24 2.57
N PRO A 55 -0.45 14.41 1.96
CA PRO A 55 -1.21 15.65 2.21
C PRO A 55 -2.59 15.64 1.58
N GLU A 56 -3.45 16.50 2.09
CA GLU A 56 -4.84 16.72 1.64
C GLU A 56 -5.70 15.47 1.86
N PHE A 57 -5.94 14.68 0.83
CA PHE A 57 -6.69 13.42 0.98
C PHE A 57 -5.73 12.33 1.45
N SER A 58 -5.64 12.13 2.75
CA SER A 58 -4.62 11.31 3.39
C SER A 58 -4.84 9.81 3.21
N GLY A 59 -3.83 9.03 3.62
CA GLY A 59 -3.98 7.58 3.65
C GLY A 59 -5.09 7.11 4.58
N PHE A 60 -5.34 7.83 5.67
CA PHE A 60 -6.50 7.56 6.53
C PHE A 60 -7.82 7.74 5.79
N ASP A 61 -7.91 8.79 4.98
CA ASP A 61 -9.11 9.06 4.18
C ASP A 61 -9.35 7.98 3.15
N ILE A 62 -8.28 7.54 2.47
CA ILE A 62 -8.35 6.44 1.51
C ILE A 62 -8.79 5.16 2.21
N PHE A 63 -8.21 4.87 3.36
CA PHE A 63 -8.53 3.67 4.12
C PHE A 63 -10.02 3.64 4.50
N ARG A 64 -10.54 4.76 4.99
CA ARG A 64 -11.96 4.87 5.34
C ARG A 64 -12.85 4.67 4.12
N ALA A 65 -12.47 5.23 2.98
CA ALA A 65 -13.24 5.06 1.74
C ALA A 65 -13.26 3.60 1.30
N LEU A 66 -12.13 2.92 1.34
CA LEU A 66 -12.04 1.50 0.98
C LEU A 66 -12.84 0.63 1.94
N LYS A 67 -12.81 0.95 3.23
CA LYS A 67 -13.59 0.23 4.23
C LYS A 67 -15.08 0.38 3.97
N LYS A 68 -15.53 1.61 3.67
CA LYS A 68 -16.93 1.89 3.38
C LYS A 68 -17.45 1.10 2.19
N ASP A 69 -16.64 0.98 1.16
CA ASP A 69 -17.00 0.28 -0.08
C ASP A 69 -16.63 -1.21 -0.07
N ASP A 70 -16.17 -1.71 1.08
CA ASP A 70 -15.78 -3.11 1.27
C ASP A 70 -14.69 -3.57 0.30
N LEU A 71 -13.71 -2.71 0.06
CA LEU A 71 -12.62 -2.95 -0.88
C LEU A 71 -11.28 -3.28 -0.22
N LEU A 72 -11.22 -3.29 1.12
CA LEU A 72 -9.94 -3.49 1.82
C LEU A 72 -9.35 -4.88 1.59
N ARG A 73 -10.13 -5.92 1.81
CA ARG A 73 -9.62 -7.30 1.76
C ARG A 73 -9.31 -7.76 0.34
N SER A 74 -10.16 -7.39 -0.61
CA SER A 74 -9.99 -7.79 -2.00
C SER A 74 -8.78 -7.14 -2.66
N ASN A 75 -8.31 -6.01 -2.13
CA ASN A 75 -7.18 -5.28 -2.69
C ASN A 75 -5.87 -5.49 -1.94
N ASN A 76 -5.86 -6.29 -0.88
CA ASN A 76 -4.65 -6.58 -0.10
C ASN A 76 -3.89 -5.31 0.28
N VAL A 77 -4.53 -4.47 1.10
CA VAL A 77 -3.97 -3.18 1.49
C VAL A 77 -2.92 -3.36 2.58
N LEU A 78 -1.71 -2.91 2.32
CA LEU A 78 -0.61 -2.84 3.28
C LEU A 78 -0.42 -1.38 3.68
N ILE A 79 -0.42 -1.13 4.96
CA ILE A 79 -0.17 0.21 5.51
C ILE A 79 1.33 0.45 5.56
N PHE A 80 1.73 1.61 5.07
CA PHE A 80 3.13 2.02 5.00
C PHE A 80 3.27 3.32 5.79
N THR A 81 3.89 3.31 6.95
CA THR A 81 3.78 4.43 7.87
C THR A 81 5.06 4.75 8.65
N ALA A 82 5.18 6.02 9.02
CA ALA A 82 6.20 6.45 9.97
C ALA A 82 5.85 5.96 11.38
N SER A 83 6.85 5.94 12.25
CA SER A 83 6.69 5.44 13.63
C SER A 83 5.79 6.30 14.51
N SER A 84 5.39 7.48 14.03
CA SER A 84 4.53 8.41 14.79
C SER A 84 3.06 8.00 14.85
N VAL A 85 2.64 7.03 14.05
CA VAL A 85 1.27 6.55 14.08
C VAL A 85 1.07 5.64 15.30
N SER A 86 -0.03 5.83 16.03
CA SER A 86 -0.27 5.08 17.27
C SER A 86 -0.55 3.60 16.97
N GLU A 87 -0.16 2.76 17.93
CA GLU A 87 -0.44 1.32 17.82
C GLU A 87 -1.94 1.03 17.86
N LYS A 88 -2.71 1.86 18.53
CA LYS A 88 -4.17 1.74 18.54
C LYS A 88 -4.76 1.91 17.16
N ASP A 89 -4.28 2.91 16.40
CA ASP A 89 -4.74 3.14 15.03
C ASP A 89 -4.34 1.99 14.12
N ILE A 90 -3.10 1.51 14.26
CA ILE A 90 -2.62 0.36 13.49
C ILE A 90 -3.46 -0.88 13.77
N THR A 91 -3.70 -1.19 15.04
CA THR A 91 -4.53 -2.33 15.44
C THR A 91 -5.94 -2.22 14.86
N GLY A 92 -6.52 -1.02 14.90
CA GLY A 92 -7.83 -0.77 14.33
C GLY A 92 -7.89 -1.03 12.82
N MET A 93 -6.84 -0.62 12.11
CA MET A 93 -6.76 -0.84 10.67
C MET A 93 -6.61 -2.32 10.33
N LEU A 94 -5.78 -3.05 11.06
CA LEU A 94 -5.61 -4.48 10.88
C LEU A 94 -6.93 -5.22 11.15
N SER A 95 -7.64 -4.85 12.22
CA SER A 95 -8.94 -5.43 12.54
C SER A 95 -9.98 -5.14 11.47
N SER A 96 -9.88 -4.01 10.79
CA SER A 96 -10.80 -3.61 9.73
C SER A 96 -10.52 -4.27 8.38
N GLY A 97 -9.36 -4.87 8.20
CA GLY A 97 -9.06 -5.59 6.97
C GLY A 97 -7.75 -5.28 6.28
N ALA A 98 -6.91 -4.38 6.85
CA ALA A 98 -5.57 -4.19 6.33
C ALA A 98 -4.78 -5.50 6.50
N ARG A 99 -3.95 -5.82 5.52
CA ARG A 99 -3.23 -7.09 5.48
C ARG A 99 -1.90 -7.06 6.21
N GLY A 100 -1.41 -5.88 6.55
CA GLY A 100 -0.16 -5.75 7.28
C GLY A 100 0.27 -4.30 7.38
N VAL A 101 1.34 -4.07 8.13
CA VAL A 101 1.91 -2.75 8.35
C VAL A 101 3.42 -2.82 8.13
N LEU A 102 3.93 -1.90 7.34
CA LEU A 102 5.35 -1.71 7.11
C LEU A 102 5.75 -0.35 7.66
N LYS A 103 6.72 -0.32 8.56
CA LYS A 103 7.18 0.91 9.19
C LYS A 103 8.39 1.48 8.47
N LYS A 104 8.44 2.81 8.37
CA LYS A 104 9.61 3.52 7.86
C LYS A 104 10.66 3.64 8.95
N PRO A 105 11.97 3.56 8.65
CA PRO A 105 12.55 3.31 7.34
C PRO A 105 12.35 1.86 6.91
N LEU A 106 12.12 1.67 5.61
CA LEU A 106 11.79 0.36 5.05
C LEU A 106 13.02 -0.51 4.85
N SER A 107 12.90 -1.76 5.28
CA SER A 107 13.80 -2.82 4.84
C SER A 107 13.29 -3.33 3.50
N ILE A 108 14.18 -3.41 2.51
CA ILE A 108 13.84 -3.95 1.18
C ILE A 108 13.36 -5.38 1.29
N ASP A 109 14.03 -6.19 2.11
CA ASP A 109 13.67 -7.59 2.30
C ASP A 109 12.27 -7.72 2.90
N ASP A 110 11.94 -6.90 3.89
CA ASP A 110 10.61 -6.91 4.51
C ASP A 110 9.53 -6.50 3.52
N LEU A 111 9.82 -5.50 2.68
CA LEU A 111 8.91 -5.05 1.65
C LEU A 111 8.61 -6.16 0.63
N VAL A 112 9.65 -6.77 0.10
CA VAL A 112 9.50 -7.83 -0.90
C VAL A 112 8.76 -9.02 -0.30
N GLU A 113 9.11 -9.43 0.90
CA GLU A 113 8.45 -10.53 1.58
C GLU A 113 6.96 -10.27 1.78
N ALA A 114 6.62 -9.05 2.23
CA ALA A 114 5.22 -8.68 2.48
C ALA A 114 4.40 -8.73 1.20
N ILE A 115 4.96 -8.29 0.08
CA ILE A 115 4.27 -8.26 -1.20
C ILE A 115 4.20 -9.65 -1.83
N GLU A 116 5.26 -10.43 -1.75
CA GLU A 116 5.31 -11.77 -2.33
C GLU A 116 4.24 -12.70 -1.74
N ARG A 117 3.81 -12.45 -0.51
CA ARG A 117 2.71 -13.22 0.09
C ARG A 117 1.41 -13.15 -0.71
N PHE A 118 1.25 -12.11 -1.53
CA PHE A 118 0.04 -11.95 -2.34
C PHE A 118 0.19 -12.48 -3.75
N ARG A 119 1.35 -13.06 -4.08
CA ARG A 119 1.52 -13.70 -5.38
C ARG A 119 0.67 -14.96 -5.41
N GLN A 120 -0.22 -15.02 -6.38
CA GLN A 120 -1.14 -16.13 -6.49
C GLN A 120 -0.42 -17.38 -7.01
N ASN A 121 -0.92 -18.55 -6.63
CA ASN A 121 -0.39 -19.81 -7.14
C ASN A 121 -0.55 -19.84 -8.66
N GLY A 122 0.55 -20.09 -9.35
CA GLY A 122 0.57 -20.12 -10.79
C GLY A 122 1.02 -18.83 -11.45
N ASP A 123 1.28 -17.79 -10.69
CA ASP A 123 1.83 -16.51 -11.18
C ASP A 123 3.35 -16.55 -11.30
N SER A 124 3.91 -17.65 -11.40
CA SER A 124 5.36 -17.78 -11.47
C SER A 124 5.90 -17.56 -12.87
#